data_c1a8183a0bc0db522612a6f9c1276ebd
#
_entry.id   c1a8183a0bc0db522612a6f9c1276ebd
#
_cell.length_a   1.000
_cell.length_b   1.000
_cell.length_c   1.000
_cell.angle_alpha   90.00
_cell.angle_beta   90.00
_cell.angle_gamma   90.00
#
_symmetry.space_group_name_H-M   'P 1'
#
loop_
_entity.id
_entity.type
_entity.pdbx_description
1 polymer ?
#
loop_
_entity_poly.entity_id
_entity_poly.type
_entity_poly.pdbx_seq_one_letter_code
_entity_poly.pdbx_strand_id
1 'polypeptide(L)'
;MTGKILAAVIVVSAILSGFLMYYLQVYGFYQEVTPRGVEDVQLTSVATGQPEPILFENFKAIDSDSSPLRYRACFETPMSEAMLTETYVVYDDPIPNVAPAWFDCFDAQAIGSALEDGQAFAFLGISNVEYGFDRVVAIVPDGRGYAWHQMNICGEEVFDGNPPPPGCPPPPERSE
;
A
#
# COMPACT_ATOMS: atom_id res chain seq x y z
N MET A 1 23.20 -32.23 -34.46
CA MET A 1 23.77 -31.28 -33.47
C MET A 1 22.91 -30.01 -33.29
N THR A 2 22.28 -29.52 -34.35
CA THR A 2 21.47 -28.27 -34.36
C THR A 2 20.28 -28.28 -33.38
N GLY A 3 19.54 -29.40 -33.26
CA GLY A 3 18.39 -29.47 -32.35
C GLY A 3 18.74 -29.36 -30.86
N LYS A 4 19.89 -29.91 -30.44
CA LYS A 4 20.35 -29.79 -29.03
C LYS A 4 20.76 -28.36 -28.70
N ILE A 5 21.38 -27.67 -29.68
CA ILE A 5 21.77 -26.24 -29.51
C ILE A 5 20.52 -25.38 -29.40
N LEU A 6 19.51 -25.59 -30.25
CA LEU A 6 18.26 -24.86 -30.21
C LEU A 6 17.53 -25.05 -28.87
N ALA A 7 17.43 -26.30 -28.41
CA ALA A 7 16.84 -26.59 -27.11
C ALA A 7 17.60 -25.91 -25.95
N ALA A 8 18.93 -25.94 -25.99
CA ALA A 8 19.74 -25.26 -24.98
C ALA A 8 19.53 -23.73 -24.99
N VAL A 9 19.44 -23.10 -26.15
CA VAL A 9 19.16 -21.66 -26.26
C VAL A 9 17.80 -21.30 -25.65
N ILE A 10 16.75 -22.09 -25.96
CA ILE A 10 15.40 -21.86 -25.39
C ILE A 10 15.42 -21.98 -23.86
N VAL A 11 16.05 -23.02 -23.32
CA VAL A 11 16.12 -23.23 -21.87
C VAL A 11 16.90 -22.09 -21.17
N VAL A 12 18.06 -21.73 -21.72
CA VAL A 12 18.88 -20.64 -21.16
C VAL A 12 18.15 -19.31 -21.21
N SER A 13 17.50 -18.97 -22.33
CA SER A 13 16.74 -17.73 -22.44
C SER A 13 15.54 -17.69 -21.46
N ALA A 14 14.84 -18.81 -21.26
CA ALA A 14 13.75 -18.90 -20.31
C ALA A 14 14.22 -18.70 -18.85
N ILE A 15 15.35 -19.31 -18.47
CA ILE A 15 15.96 -19.14 -17.16
C ILE A 15 16.39 -17.68 -16.93
N LEU A 16 17.08 -17.08 -17.90
CA LEU A 16 17.53 -15.69 -17.80
C LEU A 16 16.36 -14.71 -17.72
N SER A 17 15.33 -14.90 -18.53
CA SER A 17 14.12 -14.05 -18.49
C SER A 17 13.37 -14.19 -17.19
N GLY A 18 13.22 -15.42 -16.68
CA GLY A 18 12.57 -15.68 -15.38
C GLY A 18 13.33 -15.05 -14.22
N PHE A 19 14.66 -15.18 -14.20
CA PHE A 19 15.52 -14.55 -13.19
C PHE A 19 15.45 -13.02 -13.24
N LEU A 20 15.52 -12.44 -14.45
CA LEU A 20 15.43 -11.00 -14.65
C LEU A 20 14.07 -10.46 -14.18
N MET A 21 12.98 -11.12 -14.56
CA MET A 21 11.64 -10.73 -14.14
C MET A 21 11.49 -10.81 -12.61
N TYR A 22 11.95 -11.88 -11.99
CA TYR A 22 11.95 -12.03 -10.54
C TYR A 22 12.74 -10.90 -9.86
N TYR A 23 13.96 -10.63 -10.33
CA TYR A 23 14.80 -9.56 -9.78
C TYR A 23 14.12 -8.19 -9.88
N LEU A 24 13.58 -7.87 -11.05
CA LEU A 24 12.92 -6.58 -11.27
C LEU A 24 11.67 -6.42 -10.39
N GLN A 25 10.85 -7.46 -10.27
CA GLN A 25 9.61 -7.38 -9.48
C GLN A 25 9.84 -7.36 -7.96
N VAL A 26 10.88 -8.04 -7.49
CA VAL A 26 11.14 -8.16 -6.03
C VAL A 26 12.07 -7.06 -5.54
N TYR A 27 13.03 -6.63 -6.36
CA TYR A 27 14.07 -5.67 -5.96
C TYR A 27 14.12 -4.42 -6.83
N GLY A 28 14.16 -4.57 -8.15
CA GLY A 28 14.55 -3.51 -9.08
C GLY A 28 13.54 -2.36 -9.18
N PHE A 29 12.26 -2.61 -8.97
CA PHE A 29 11.23 -1.59 -9.06
C PHE A 29 10.92 -0.90 -7.73
N TYR A 30 11.35 -1.44 -6.60
CA TYR A 30 11.15 -0.82 -5.29
C TYR A 30 12.25 0.18 -4.98
N GLN A 31 11.86 1.30 -4.41
CA GLN A 31 12.74 2.33 -3.88
C GLN A 31 12.39 2.59 -2.42
N GLU A 32 13.40 2.84 -1.60
CA GLU A 32 13.16 3.32 -0.23
C GLU A 32 12.65 4.75 -0.28
N VAL A 33 11.58 5.02 0.45
CA VAL A 33 11.04 6.37 0.57
C VAL A 33 11.85 7.15 1.59
N THR A 34 12.46 8.25 1.16
CA THR A 34 13.17 9.15 2.08
C THR A 34 12.16 9.88 2.96
N PRO A 35 12.26 9.78 4.30
CA PRO A 35 11.37 10.50 5.21
C PRO A 35 11.39 12.01 4.96
N ARG A 36 10.21 12.62 4.89
CA ARG A 36 10.02 14.06 4.66
C ARG A 36 9.67 14.82 5.94
N GLY A 37 9.29 14.10 6.99
CA GLY A 37 8.94 14.63 8.30
C GLY A 37 7.51 14.29 8.72
N VAL A 38 6.84 15.21 9.39
CA VAL A 38 5.53 14.95 10.02
C VAL A 38 4.41 14.55 9.05
N GLU A 39 4.55 14.86 7.77
CA GLU A 39 3.56 14.55 6.73
C GLU A 39 3.65 13.09 6.20
N ASP A 40 4.63 12.31 6.65
CA ASP A 40 4.82 10.94 6.14
C ASP A 40 3.72 9.99 6.62
N VAL A 41 3.15 10.26 7.80
CA VAL A 41 2.00 9.50 8.33
C VAL A 41 0.87 10.46 8.67
N GLN A 42 -0.23 10.31 7.94
CA GLN A 42 -1.43 11.12 8.08
C GLN A 42 -2.66 10.23 8.24
N LEU A 43 -3.63 10.69 9.01
CA LEU A 43 -4.96 10.08 9.13
C LEU A 43 -6.02 11.13 8.82
N THR A 44 -7.08 10.72 8.15
CA THR A 44 -8.21 11.61 7.83
C THR A 44 -9.04 11.84 9.08
N SER A 45 -9.12 13.10 9.50
CA SER A 45 -9.88 13.53 10.69
C SER A 45 -11.40 13.43 10.43
N VAL A 46 -12.14 12.89 11.40
CA VAL A 46 -13.61 12.84 11.36
C VAL A 46 -14.21 14.26 11.37
N ALA A 47 -13.57 15.20 12.06
CA ALA A 47 -14.07 16.55 12.22
C ALA A 47 -13.92 17.41 10.95
N THR A 48 -12.81 17.25 10.23
CA THR A 48 -12.48 18.11 9.08
C THR A 48 -12.64 17.41 7.74
N GLY A 49 -12.64 16.07 7.71
CA GLY A 49 -12.58 15.26 6.50
C GLY A 49 -11.27 15.42 5.73
N GLN A 50 -10.23 15.97 6.36
CA GLN A 50 -8.93 16.20 5.74
C GLN A 50 -7.86 15.32 6.41
N PRO A 51 -6.83 14.88 5.66
CA PRO A 51 -5.69 14.18 6.24
C PRO A 51 -4.89 15.14 7.14
N GLU A 52 -4.61 14.70 8.35
CA GLU A 52 -3.85 15.43 9.37
C GLU A 52 -2.67 14.57 9.83
N PRO A 53 -1.47 15.15 10.00
CA PRO A 53 -0.31 14.39 10.48
C PRO A 53 -0.51 13.89 11.91
N ILE A 54 -0.06 12.67 12.17
CA ILE A 54 -0.05 12.09 13.52
C ILE A 54 1.37 12.03 14.07
N LEU A 55 1.50 11.82 15.38
CA LEU A 55 2.80 11.58 16.00
C LEU A 55 3.30 10.17 15.65
N PHE A 56 4.51 10.06 15.14
CA PHE A 56 5.15 8.78 14.84
C PHE A 56 6.67 8.84 14.99
N GLU A 57 7.26 7.66 15.10
CA GLU A 57 8.71 7.43 15.15
C GLU A 57 9.07 6.21 14.30
N ASN A 58 10.36 5.98 14.07
CA ASN A 58 10.91 4.78 13.40
C ASN A 58 10.33 4.49 12.01
N PHE A 59 9.98 5.54 11.26
CA PHE A 59 9.37 5.41 9.93
C PHE A 59 10.32 4.77 8.92
N LYS A 60 9.81 3.74 8.24
CA LYS A 60 10.44 3.10 7.09
C LYS A 60 9.38 2.87 6.02
N ALA A 61 9.67 3.21 4.78
CA ALA A 61 8.73 2.96 3.70
C ALA A 61 9.44 2.59 2.40
N ILE A 62 8.72 1.85 1.56
CA ILE A 62 9.08 1.50 0.20
C ILE A 62 7.94 1.85 -0.73
N ASP A 63 8.28 2.21 -1.97
CA ASP A 63 7.31 2.50 -3.02
C ASP A 63 7.86 2.10 -4.40
N SER A 64 7.04 2.23 -5.42
CA SER A 64 7.44 1.99 -6.80
C SER A 64 6.54 2.76 -7.77
N ASP A 65 7.16 3.50 -8.69
CA ASP A 65 6.47 4.25 -9.75
C ASP A 65 5.71 3.35 -10.74
N SER A 66 5.91 2.03 -10.66
CA SER A 66 5.29 1.08 -11.59
C SER A 66 3.85 0.70 -11.25
N SER A 67 3.39 1.00 -10.03
CA SER A 67 2.00 0.74 -9.59
C SER A 67 1.71 1.43 -8.27
N PRO A 68 0.57 2.11 -8.15
CA PRO A 68 0.14 2.74 -6.90
C PRO A 68 -0.04 1.75 -5.74
N LEU A 69 -0.24 0.47 -6.03
CA LEU A 69 -0.40 -0.57 -5.01
C LEU A 69 0.91 -1.02 -4.33
N ARG A 70 2.06 -0.45 -4.68
CA ARG A 70 3.36 -0.91 -4.15
C ARG A 70 3.85 -0.18 -2.92
N TYR A 71 3.20 0.89 -2.49
CA TYR A 71 3.54 1.59 -1.26
C TYR A 71 3.34 0.71 -0.02
N ARG A 72 4.36 0.61 0.84
CA ARG A 72 4.33 -0.02 2.17
C ARG A 72 5.12 0.82 3.14
N ALA A 73 4.60 0.99 4.35
CA ALA A 73 5.33 1.65 5.42
C ALA A 73 5.12 0.95 6.75
N CYS A 74 6.13 1.08 7.61
CA CYS A 74 6.10 0.70 9.02
C CYS A 74 6.53 1.90 9.85
N PHE A 75 5.92 2.08 11.01
CA PHE A 75 6.26 3.13 11.96
C PHE A 75 5.81 2.72 13.37
N GLU A 76 6.10 3.55 14.36
CA GLU A 76 5.60 3.43 15.72
C GLU A 76 4.87 4.71 16.10
N THR A 77 3.77 4.61 16.86
CA THR A 77 3.03 5.78 17.37
C THR A 77 2.75 5.64 18.86
N PRO A 78 2.93 6.71 19.64
CA PRO A 78 2.55 6.74 21.04
C PRO A 78 1.04 7.02 21.27
N MET A 79 0.28 7.21 20.18
CA MET A 79 -1.15 7.56 20.28
C MET A 79 -1.97 6.35 20.73
N SER A 80 -2.89 6.57 21.66
CA SER A 80 -3.77 5.51 22.14
C SER A 80 -4.87 5.18 21.14
N GLU A 81 -5.29 3.91 21.11
CA GLU A 81 -6.39 3.42 20.28
C GLU A 81 -7.67 4.25 20.47
N ALA A 82 -8.04 4.58 21.73
CA ALA A 82 -9.23 5.38 22.02
C ALA A 82 -9.16 6.77 21.35
N MET A 83 -7.99 7.43 21.42
CA MET A 83 -7.81 8.72 20.76
C MET A 83 -7.93 8.59 19.25
N LEU A 84 -7.32 7.55 18.68
CA LEU A 84 -7.33 7.32 17.22
C LEU A 84 -8.75 7.06 16.71
N THR A 85 -9.50 6.17 17.36
CA THR A 85 -10.85 5.79 16.94
C THR A 85 -11.89 6.90 17.12
N GLU A 86 -11.70 7.81 18.09
CA GLU A 86 -12.55 8.98 18.29
C GLU A 86 -12.24 10.14 17.34
N THR A 87 -11.00 10.20 16.83
CA THR A 87 -10.53 11.37 16.09
C THR A 87 -10.50 11.14 14.58
N TYR A 88 -10.21 9.92 14.14
CA TYR A 88 -9.93 9.62 12.73
C TYR A 88 -10.94 8.67 12.11
N VAL A 89 -11.08 8.76 10.80
CA VAL A 89 -12.01 7.94 10.03
C VAL A 89 -11.51 6.49 10.01
N VAL A 90 -12.31 5.59 10.57
CA VAL A 90 -12.06 4.14 10.46
C VAL A 90 -12.27 3.71 9.02
N TYR A 91 -11.40 2.83 8.53
CA TYR A 91 -11.47 2.30 7.18
C TYR A 91 -12.15 0.95 7.16
N ASP A 92 -13.19 0.82 6.34
CA ASP A 92 -13.92 -0.43 6.15
C ASP A 92 -13.17 -1.36 5.19
N ASP A 93 -13.24 -2.68 5.45
CA ASP A 93 -12.68 -3.76 4.63
C ASP A 93 -11.17 -3.56 4.27
N PRO A 94 -10.29 -3.34 5.26
CA PRO A 94 -8.86 -3.17 5.02
C PRO A 94 -8.20 -4.49 4.59
N ILE A 95 -7.54 -4.48 3.42
CA ILE A 95 -6.84 -5.65 2.88
C ILE A 95 -5.36 -5.30 2.69
N PRO A 96 -4.47 -5.68 3.61
CA PRO A 96 -3.05 -5.40 3.47
C PRO A 96 -2.44 -6.21 2.32
N ASN A 97 -1.79 -5.51 1.41
CA ASN A 97 -1.10 -6.12 0.28
C ASN A 97 0.29 -6.63 0.68
N VAL A 98 0.73 -7.74 0.11
CA VAL A 98 2.02 -8.36 0.41
C VAL A 98 3.18 -7.41 0.13
N ALA A 99 4.14 -7.34 1.04
CA ALA A 99 5.42 -6.67 0.85
C ALA A 99 6.48 -7.65 0.31
N PRO A 100 7.54 -7.16 -0.37
CA PRO A 100 8.69 -8.02 -0.69
C PRO A 100 9.36 -8.51 0.59
N ALA A 101 9.84 -9.77 0.60
CA ALA A 101 10.35 -10.44 1.79
C ALA A 101 11.55 -9.75 2.46
N TRP A 102 12.25 -8.87 1.74
CA TRP A 102 13.37 -8.09 2.29
C TRP A 102 12.90 -6.84 3.08
N PHE A 103 11.64 -6.43 2.93
CA PHE A 103 11.01 -5.40 3.76
C PHE A 103 10.32 -6.06 4.95
N ASP A 104 11.11 -6.51 5.88
CA ASP A 104 10.78 -7.47 6.94
C ASP A 104 9.86 -6.92 8.05
N CYS A 105 9.72 -5.60 8.15
CA CYS A 105 8.81 -4.99 9.13
C CYS A 105 7.32 -5.13 8.76
N PHE A 106 6.97 -5.40 7.48
CA PHE A 106 5.61 -5.45 6.98
C PHE A 106 5.19 -6.89 6.65
N ASP A 107 4.46 -7.53 7.55
CA ASP A 107 3.86 -8.85 7.34
C ASP A 107 2.35 -8.69 7.08
N ALA A 108 1.95 -8.73 5.79
CA ALA A 108 0.55 -8.57 5.39
C ALA A 108 -0.39 -9.62 6.01
N GLN A 109 0.09 -10.87 6.20
CA GLN A 109 -0.71 -11.93 6.79
C GLN A 109 -0.95 -11.67 8.28
N ALA A 110 0.09 -11.31 9.02
CA ALA A 110 -0.02 -10.99 10.44
C ALA A 110 -0.90 -9.74 10.66
N ILE A 111 -0.76 -8.70 9.83
CA ILE A 111 -1.58 -7.49 9.88
C ILE A 111 -3.05 -7.84 9.58
N GLY A 112 -3.33 -8.61 8.52
CA GLY A 112 -4.68 -9.03 8.16
C GLY A 112 -5.35 -9.84 9.26
N SER A 113 -4.65 -10.81 9.86
CA SER A 113 -5.18 -11.60 10.98
C SER A 113 -5.48 -10.72 12.20
N ALA A 114 -4.63 -9.74 12.51
CA ALA A 114 -4.87 -8.83 13.62
C ALA A 114 -6.10 -7.93 13.40
N LEU A 115 -6.35 -7.52 12.15
CA LEU A 115 -7.54 -6.76 11.77
C LEU A 115 -8.81 -7.61 11.87
N GLU A 116 -8.79 -8.85 11.35
CA GLU A 116 -9.91 -9.81 11.42
C GLU A 116 -10.27 -10.18 12.87
N ASP A 117 -9.27 -10.34 13.73
CA ASP A 117 -9.43 -10.67 15.15
C ASP A 117 -9.80 -9.45 16.03
N GLY A 118 -9.91 -8.24 15.44
CA GLY A 118 -10.16 -7.00 16.18
C GLY A 118 -9.00 -6.58 17.11
N GLN A 119 -7.79 -7.05 16.81
CA GLN A 119 -6.56 -6.70 17.52
C GLN A 119 -5.79 -5.57 16.84
N ALA A 120 -6.30 -5.05 15.74
CA ALA A 120 -5.80 -3.87 15.07
C ALA A 120 -6.97 -3.04 14.52
N PHE A 121 -6.77 -1.75 14.39
CA PHE A 121 -7.72 -0.84 13.77
C PHE A 121 -7.13 -0.23 12.52
N ALA A 122 -7.90 -0.22 11.44
CA ALA A 122 -7.53 0.44 10.20
C ALA A 122 -8.22 1.80 10.09
N PHE A 123 -7.49 2.78 9.59
CA PHE A 123 -7.92 4.16 9.39
C PHE A 123 -7.69 4.60 7.95
N LEU A 124 -8.53 5.50 7.48
CA LEU A 124 -8.28 6.21 6.24
C LEU A 124 -7.12 7.19 6.46
N GLY A 125 -5.99 6.95 5.81
CA GLY A 125 -4.86 7.88 5.79
C GLY A 125 -5.16 9.03 4.85
N ILE A 126 -5.09 8.79 3.55
CA ILE A 126 -5.36 9.77 2.51
C ILE A 126 -6.30 9.14 1.50
N SER A 127 -7.44 9.79 1.24
CA SER A 127 -8.36 9.35 0.20
C SER A 127 -7.83 9.75 -1.18
N ASN A 128 -7.92 8.82 -2.14
CA ASN A 128 -7.47 9.02 -3.51
C ASN A 128 -6.06 9.63 -3.60
N VAL A 129 -5.10 9.03 -2.88
CA VAL A 129 -3.67 9.41 -2.98
C VAL A 129 -3.20 9.37 -4.44
N GLU A 130 -3.69 8.41 -5.20
CA GLU A 130 -3.87 8.43 -6.65
C GLU A 130 -5.31 8.10 -6.94
N TYR A 131 -5.85 8.53 -8.08
CA TYR A 131 -7.26 8.29 -8.41
C TYR A 131 -7.61 6.79 -8.27
N GLY A 132 -8.60 6.50 -7.45
CA GLY A 132 -9.06 5.13 -7.21
C GLY A 132 -8.24 4.34 -6.18
N PHE A 133 -7.27 4.97 -5.49
CA PHE A 133 -6.46 4.32 -4.47
C PHE A 133 -6.40 5.15 -3.20
N ASP A 134 -6.77 4.54 -2.09
CA ASP A 134 -6.65 5.14 -0.76
C ASP A 134 -5.36 4.68 -0.07
N ARG A 135 -4.78 5.54 0.76
CA ARG A 135 -3.79 5.12 1.74
C ARG A 135 -4.51 4.66 3.00
N VAL A 136 -4.33 3.39 3.33
CA VAL A 136 -4.86 2.77 4.54
C VAL A 136 -3.74 2.67 5.57
N VAL A 137 -4.07 2.93 6.83
CA VAL A 137 -3.14 2.87 7.96
C VAL A 137 -3.73 1.97 9.03
N ALA A 138 -3.05 0.86 9.36
CA ALA A 138 -3.42 0.00 10.48
C ALA A 138 -2.51 0.24 11.67
N ILE A 139 -3.08 0.26 12.87
CA ILE A 139 -2.35 0.43 14.13
C ILE A 139 -2.75 -0.68 15.08
N VAL A 140 -1.74 -1.36 15.66
CA VAL A 140 -1.94 -2.40 16.68
C VAL A 140 -1.75 -1.81 18.09
N PRO A 141 -2.29 -2.46 19.16
CA PRO A 141 -2.31 -1.89 20.51
C PRO A 141 -0.93 -1.61 21.12
N ASP A 142 0.12 -2.24 20.63
CA ASP A 142 1.49 -2.00 21.06
C ASP A 142 2.14 -0.74 20.43
N GLY A 143 1.39 -0.03 19.58
CA GLY A 143 1.81 1.22 18.93
C GLY A 143 2.49 1.04 17.58
N ARG A 144 2.69 -0.20 17.10
CA ARG A 144 3.20 -0.41 15.73
C ARG A 144 2.12 -0.03 14.72
N GLY A 145 2.52 0.74 13.73
CA GLY A 145 1.68 1.18 12.62
C GLY A 145 2.19 0.67 11.28
N TYR A 146 1.26 0.42 10.39
CA TYR A 146 1.49 -0.08 9.03
C TYR A 146 0.67 0.72 8.04
N ALA A 147 1.24 1.08 6.90
CA ALA A 147 0.50 1.76 5.85
C ALA A 147 0.69 1.10 4.49
N TRP A 148 -0.36 1.08 3.70
CA TRP A 148 -0.35 0.58 2.31
C TRP A 148 -1.36 1.34 1.46
N HIS A 149 -1.30 1.15 0.15
CA HIS A 149 -2.35 1.61 -0.75
C HIS A 149 -3.29 0.47 -1.11
N GLN A 150 -4.57 0.76 -1.13
CA GLN A 150 -5.65 -0.16 -1.49
C GLN A 150 -6.56 0.50 -2.53
N MET A 151 -7.01 -0.28 -3.52
CA MET A 151 -8.01 0.19 -4.46
C MET A 151 -9.33 0.46 -3.73
N ASN A 152 -9.94 1.61 -4.00
CA ASN A 152 -11.23 1.98 -3.44
C ASN A 152 -12.34 1.80 -4.50
N ILE A 153 -13.59 1.99 -4.08
CA ILE A 153 -14.76 1.81 -4.95
C ILE A 153 -14.72 2.69 -6.21
N CYS A 154 -14.09 3.87 -6.14
CA CYS A 154 -13.93 4.74 -7.30
C CYS A 154 -13.02 4.10 -8.37
N GLY A 155 -11.94 3.47 -7.90
CA GLY A 155 -11.02 2.73 -8.77
C GLY A 155 -11.66 1.48 -9.34
N GLU A 156 -12.31 0.67 -8.51
CA GLU A 156 -12.97 -0.57 -8.94
C GLU A 156 -13.95 -0.31 -10.08
N GLU A 157 -14.88 0.63 -9.91
CA GLU A 157 -15.90 0.90 -10.92
C GLU A 157 -15.32 1.51 -12.21
N VAL A 158 -14.46 2.54 -12.06
CA VAL A 158 -13.96 3.27 -13.23
C VAL A 158 -12.96 2.45 -14.06
N PHE A 159 -12.13 1.65 -13.41
CA PHE A 159 -11.17 0.81 -14.14
C PHE A 159 -11.86 -0.37 -14.84
N ASP A 160 -13.00 -0.81 -14.33
CA ASP A 160 -13.87 -1.78 -14.99
C ASP A 160 -14.73 -1.17 -16.13
N GLY A 161 -14.64 0.15 -16.33
CA GLY A 161 -15.32 0.87 -17.39
C GLY A 161 -16.71 1.39 -17.03
N ASN A 162 -17.08 1.33 -15.77
CA ASN A 162 -18.33 1.87 -15.24
C ASN A 162 -18.21 3.38 -14.94
N PRO A 163 -19.32 4.12 -14.87
CA PRO A 163 -19.30 5.50 -14.42
C PRO A 163 -18.91 5.60 -12.93
N PRO A 164 -18.21 6.68 -12.53
CA PRO A 164 -17.83 6.86 -11.14
C PRO A 164 -19.06 6.90 -10.22
N PRO A 165 -19.05 6.16 -9.09
CA PRO A 165 -20.12 6.22 -8.09
C PRO A 165 -20.29 7.63 -7.49
N PRO A 166 -21.47 7.92 -6.89
CA PRO A 166 -21.68 9.15 -6.16
C PRO A 166 -20.65 9.36 -5.06
N GLY A 167 -20.03 10.54 -5.00
CA GLY A 167 -18.99 10.88 -4.03
C GLY A 167 -17.56 10.70 -4.54
N CYS A 168 -17.37 10.02 -5.68
CA CYS A 168 -16.05 9.93 -6.29
C CYS A 168 -15.65 11.22 -7.01
N PRO A 169 -14.37 11.59 -6.97
CA PRO A 169 -13.86 12.67 -7.81
C PRO A 169 -13.99 12.31 -9.30
N PRO A 170 -13.95 13.30 -10.22
CA PRO A 170 -13.91 13.01 -11.64
C PRO A 170 -12.65 12.22 -12.00
N PRO A 171 -12.77 11.17 -12.83
CA PRO A 171 -11.61 10.42 -13.27
C PRO A 171 -10.65 11.30 -14.08
N PRO A 172 -9.33 11.05 -14.02
CA PRO A 172 -8.36 11.78 -14.82
C PRO A 172 -8.67 11.61 -16.32
N GLU A 173 -8.44 12.66 -17.10
CA GLU A 173 -8.55 12.60 -18.54
C GLU A 173 -7.58 11.55 -19.08
N ARG A 174 -8.08 10.62 -19.91
CA ARG A 174 -7.20 9.65 -20.57
C ARG A 174 -6.33 10.42 -21.56
N SER A 175 -5.03 10.45 -21.31
CA SER A 175 -4.09 10.88 -22.35
C SER A 175 -4.13 9.87 -23.50
N GLU A 176 -4.71 10.27 -24.62
CA GLU A 176 -4.67 9.54 -25.89
C GLU A 176 -3.22 9.42 -26.43
#